data_fc15f6220e86c70cb69e76439626cddd
#
_entry.id   fc15f6220e86c70cb69e76439626cddd
#
_cell.length_a   1.000
_cell.length_b   1.000
_cell.length_c   1.000
_cell.angle_alpha   90.00
_cell.angle_beta   90.00
_cell.angle_gamma   90.00
#
_symmetry.space_group_name_H-M   'P 1'
#
loop_
_entity.id
_entity.type
_entity.pdbx_description
1 polymer ?
#
loop_
_entity_poly.entity_id
_entity_poly.type
_entity_poly.pdbx_seq_one_letter_code
_entity_poly.pdbx_strand_id
1 'polypeptide(L)'
;MGWVTEHNPTTEELNACVQCGLCLPVCPTFRLTGRETASPRGRLHAMSAVAGGVVEVDDAFASIIDFCLGCRACEPVCPGLVPYGRTLEGTRAEITAQIPGRSKRNRLMLRSLGSRVVMRLGGIGLALAQSMRLTGLAPARYRRVTRGLRPLARRGRSPLGDVGGPADAGTVGLLTGCIQDEWFRPVNRAAFRLLERAGHLVSAPERQTCCGALAAHDGKADLAEAFMGRNADAFGGFDMVVATAAGCSAHLADYRWTGHRPETLDITVAVARAIEDGRLPRAEQSRGQIAIQDPCHLRHAQRVVAEPRAVLAAAGYEVVEIDPAGMCCGAAGLYTI
;
A
#
# COMPACT_ATOMS: atom_id res chain seq x y z
N MET A 1 -30.43 6.38 -8.42
CA MET A 1 -29.84 7.31 -7.42
C MET A 1 -28.36 7.44 -7.72
N GLY A 2 -27.81 8.67 -7.72
CA GLY A 2 -26.37 8.89 -7.94
C GLY A 2 -25.51 8.56 -6.71
N TRP A 3 -24.35 9.21 -6.59
CA TRP A 3 -23.47 9.10 -5.43
C TRP A 3 -24.11 9.68 -4.15
N VAL A 4 -23.83 9.08 -3.00
CA VAL A 4 -24.44 9.44 -1.70
C VAL A 4 -23.41 9.83 -0.63
N THR A 5 -22.11 9.61 -0.87
CA THR A 5 -21.03 9.96 0.07
C THR A 5 -20.18 11.12 -0.45
N GLU A 6 -19.44 11.78 0.44
CA GLU A 6 -18.45 12.81 0.09
C GLU A 6 -17.14 12.23 -0.54
N HIS A 7 -16.98 10.91 -0.51
CA HIS A 7 -15.81 10.22 -1.06
C HIS A 7 -15.93 9.88 -2.54
N ASN A 8 -17.10 10.11 -3.13
CA ASN A 8 -17.39 9.75 -4.52
C ASN A 8 -16.38 10.34 -5.51
N PRO A 9 -16.20 9.70 -6.69
CA PRO A 9 -15.47 10.29 -7.80
C PRO A 9 -16.11 11.60 -8.23
N THR A 10 -15.29 12.64 -8.43
CA THR A 10 -15.81 13.92 -8.94
C THR A 10 -16.10 13.85 -10.45
N THR A 11 -16.98 14.72 -10.93
CA THR A 11 -17.25 14.83 -12.36
C THR A 11 -16.00 15.17 -13.16
N GLU A 12 -15.12 16.02 -12.61
CA GLU A 12 -13.85 16.40 -13.23
C GLU A 12 -12.92 15.17 -13.40
N GLU A 13 -12.77 14.35 -12.35
CA GLU A 13 -11.95 13.13 -12.39
C GLU A 13 -12.46 12.12 -13.41
N LEU A 14 -13.78 11.96 -13.51
CA LEU A 14 -14.38 11.05 -14.49
C LEU A 14 -14.25 11.57 -15.92
N ASN A 15 -14.43 12.88 -16.14
CA ASN A 15 -14.32 13.53 -17.45
C ASN A 15 -12.87 13.64 -17.95
N ALA A 16 -11.87 13.50 -17.08
CA ALA A 16 -10.47 13.42 -17.49
C ALA A 16 -10.18 12.21 -18.40
N CYS A 17 -11.08 11.21 -18.45
CA CYS A 17 -10.94 10.05 -19.31
C CYS A 17 -11.36 10.35 -20.76
N VAL A 18 -10.39 10.50 -21.66
CA VAL A 18 -10.61 10.70 -23.10
C VAL A 18 -10.82 9.40 -23.89
N GLN A 19 -11.04 8.28 -23.21
CA GLN A 19 -11.33 6.94 -23.76
C GLN A 19 -10.31 6.41 -24.80
N CYS A 20 -9.06 6.88 -24.79
CA CYS A 20 -8.02 6.53 -25.76
C CYS A 20 -7.60 5.05 -25.78
N GLY A 21 -7.85 4.30 -24.70
CA GLY A 21 -7.55 2.85 -24.61
C GLY A 21 -6.12 2.49 -24.21
N LEU A 22 -5.21 3.44 -23.97
CA LEU A 22 -3.82 3.15 -23.57
C LEU A 22 -3.69 2.38 -22.25
N CYS A 23 -4.72 2.44 -21.41
CA CYS A 23 -4.78 1.67 -20.17
C CYS A 23 -5.12 0.17 -20.36
N LEU A 24 -5.59 -0.25 -21.54
CA LEU A 24 -6.01 -1.63 -21.80
C LEU A 24 -4.84 -2.63 -21.77
N PRO A 25 -3.73 -2.40 -22.50
CA PRO A 25 -2.61 -3.35 -22.55
C PRO A 25 -1.93 -3.58 -21.19
N VAL A 26 -1.99 -2.60 -20.29
CA VAL A 26 -1.33 -2.69 -18.97
C VAL A 26 -2.27 -3.22 -17.88
N CYS A 27 -3.57 -3.37 -18.17
CA CYS A 27 -4.54 -3.83 -17.18
C CYS A 27 -4.55 -5.37 -17.07
N PRO A 28 -4.19 -5.96 -15.92
CA PRO A 28 -4.13 -7.41 -15.78
C PRO A 28 -5.50 -8.07 -15.95
N THR A 29 -6.58 -7.45 -15.46
CA THR A 29 -7.92 -8.01 -15.57
C THR A 29 -8.48 -7.93 -17.00
N PHE A 30 -8.13 -6.89 -17.77
CA PHE A 30 -8.46 -6.81 -19.19
C PHE A 30 -7.65 -7.83 -20.01
N ARG A 31 -6.34 -7.93 -19.77
CA ARG A 31 -5.46 -8.90 -20.46
C ARG A 31 -5.93 -10.34 -20.27
N LEU A 32 -6.48 -10.66 -19.09
CA LEU A 32 -6.97 -12.00 -18.78
C LEU A 32 -8.31 -12.31 -19.48
N THR A 33 -9.21 -11.31 -19.62
CA THR A 33 -10.60 -11.54 -19.99
C THR A 33 -10.97 -11.00 -21.37
N GLY A 34 -10.26 -10.00 -21.88
CA GLY A 34 -10.64 -9.25 -23.09
C GLY A 34 -11.92 -8.40 -22.95
N ARG A 35 -12.54 -8.39 -21.75
CA ARG A 35 -13.83 -7.73 -21.54
C ARG A 35 -13.65 -6.27 -21.19
N GLU A 36 -14.41 -5.38 -21.85
CA GLU A 36 -14.34 -3.94 -21.59
C GLU A 36 -14.72 -3.59 -20.14
N THR A 37 -15.71 -4.25 -19.57
CA THR A 37 -16.10 -4.08 -18.16
C THR A 37 -14.99 -4.45 -17.16
N ALA A 38 -13.99 -5.22 -17.59
CA ALA A 38 -12.81 -5.57 -16.81
C ALA A 38 -11.62 -4.62 -17.04
N SER A 39 -11.82 -3.54 -17.82
CA SER A 39 -10.80 -2.53 -18.15
C SER A 39 -10.92 -1.28 -17.26
N PRO A 40 -9.86 -0.49 -17.11
CA PRO A 40 -9.96 0.79 -16.41
C PRO A 40 -10.93 1.74 -17.08
N ARG A 41 -10.88 1.85 -18.42
CA ARG A 41 -11.77 2.68 -19.21
C ARG A 41 -13.23 2.27 -19.05
N GLY A 42 -13.53 0.98 -19.14
CA GLY A 42 -14.89 0.48 -18.98
C GLY A 42 -15.43 0.71 -17.56
N ARG A 43 -14.58 0.59 -16.54
CA ARG A 43 -14.96 0.91 -15.16
C ARG A 43 -15.24 2.40 -14.97
N LEU A 44 -14.42 3.29 -15.53
CA LEU A 44 -14.68 4.73 -15.51
C LEU A 44 -15.99 5.07 -16.21
N HIS A 45 -16.29 4.41 -17.34
CA HIS A 45 -17.57 4.58 -18.03
C HIS A 45 -18.75 4.15 -17.15
N ALA A 46 -18.64 3.00 -16.45
CA ALA A 46 -19.66 2.56 -15.50
C ALA A 46 -19.82 3.54 -14.32
N MET A 47 -18.73 4.09 -13.79
CA MET A 47 -18.76 5.13 -12.75
C MET A 47 -19.45 6.40 -13.26
N SER A 48 -19.17 6.82 -14.49
CA SER A 48 -19.84 7.99 -15.10
C SER A 48 -21.34 7.76 -15.31
N ALA A 49 -21.74 6.55 -15.66
CA ALA A 49 -23.16 6.19 -15.79
C ALA A 49 -23.92 6.27 -14.45
N VAL A 50 -23.28 5.86 -13.35
CA VAL A 50 -23.83 6.05 -11.99
C VAL A 50 -23.87 7.53 -11.61
N ALA A 51 -22.80 8.28 -11.86
CA ALA A 51 -22.75 9.72 -11.59
C ALA A 51 -23.85 10.48 -12.34
N GLY A 52 -24.15 10.07 -13.56
CA GLY A 52 -25.24 10.62 -14.39
C GLY A 52 -26.65 10.10 -14.04
N GLY A 53 -26.78 9.22 -13.04
CA GLY A 53 -28.09 8.65 -12.64
C GLY A 53 -28.67 7.63 -13.62
N VAL A 54 -27.91 7.18 -14.62
CA VAL A 54 -28.36 6.21 -15.65
C VAL A 54 -28.31 4.77 -15.11
N VAL A 55 -27.37 4.47 -14.20
CA VAL A 55 -27.16 3.16 -13.57
C VAL A 55 -27.20 3.32 -12.06
N GLU A 56 -27.78 2.34 -11.39
CA GLU A 56 -27.79 2.29 -9.91
C GLU A 56 -26.55 1.55 -9.38
N VAL A 57 -26.21 1.82 -8.11
CA VAL A 57 -25.16 1.10 -7.39
C VAL A 57 -25.76 -0.21 -6.87
N ASP A 58 -25.72 -1.23 -7.68
CA ASP A 58 -26.21 -2.58 -7.40
C ASP A 58 -25.05 -3.60 -7.36
N ASP A 59 -25.39 -4.88 -7.15
CA ASP A 59 -24.41 -5.97 -7.14
C ASP A 59 -23.74 -6.19 -8.50
N ALA A 60 -24.40 -5.88 -9.62
CA ALA A 60 -23.83 -5.99 -10.95
C ALA A 60 -22.74 -4.93 -11.15
N PHE A 61 -23.05 -3.66 -10.81
CA PHE A 61 -22.05 -2.59 -10.78
C PHE A 61 -20.90 -2.92 -9.84
N ALA A 62 -21.21 -3.35 -8.61
CA ALA A 62 -20.19 -3.72 -7.63
C ALA A 62 -19.26 -4.83 -8.14
N SER A 63 -19.77 -5.82 -8.87
CA SER A 63 -18.95 -6.90 -9.42
C SER A 63 -17.94 -6.41 -10.46
N ILE A 64 -18.26 -5.39 -11.25
CA ILE A 64 -17.37 -4.74 -12.21
C ILE A 64 -16.21 -4.04 -11.47
N ILE A 65 -16.54 -3.32 -10.42
CA ILE A 65 -15.57 -2.55 -9.63
C ILE A 65 -14.71 -3.46 -8.76
N ASP A 66 -15.29 -4.45 -8.10
CA ASP A 66 -14.58 -5.39 -7.21
C ASP A 66 -13.60 -6.28 -7.98
N PHE A 67 -13.81 -6.52 -9.26
CA PHE A 67 -12.88 -7.27 -10.11
C PHE A 67 -11.57 -6.51 -10.38
N CYS A 68 -11.47 -5.22 -10.00
CA CYS A 68 -10.24 -4.45 -10.11
C CYS A 68 -9.26 -4.80 -8.99
N LEU A 69 -8.01 -5.11 -9.35
CA LEU A 69 -6.93 -5.41 -8.39
C LEU A 69 -6.38 -4.17 -7.67
N GLY A 70 -6.72 -2.94 -8.09
CA GLY A 70 -6.19 -1.70 -7.52
C GLY A 70 -4.67 -1.51 -7.76
N CYS A 71 -4.11 -2.14 -8.78
CA CYS A 71 -2.66 -2.10 -9.05
C CYS A 71 -2.15 -0.75 -9.57
N ARG A 72 -3.03 0.15 -10.01
CA ARG A 72 -2.75 1.50 -10.54
C ARG A 72 -1.86 1.54 -11.81
N ALA A 73 -1.62 0.42 -12.47
CA ALA A 73 -0.81 0.38 -13.69
C ALA A 73 -1.39 1.22 -14.85
N CYS A 74 -2.67 1.54 -14.80
CA CYS A 74 -3.35 2.40 -15.77
C CYS A 74 -3.02 3.89 -15.60
N GLU A 75 -2.54 4.35 -14.44
CA GLU A 75 -2.24 5.77 -14.19
C GLU A 75 -0.99 6.27 -14.93
N PRO A 76 0.16 5.60 -14.90
CA PRO A 76 1.37 6.09 -15.57
C PRO A 76 1.23 6.21 -17.10
N VAL A 77 0.31 5.43 -17.70
CA VAL A 77 0.08 5.43 -19.15
C VAL A 77 -1.09 6.31 -19.59
N CYS A 78 -1.77 6.95 -18.62
CA CYS A 78 -2.94 7.77 -18.91
C CYS A 78 -2.55 9.20 -19.33
N PRO A 79 -2.81 9.62 -20.57
CA PRO A 79 -2.51 11.00 -21.00
C PRO A 79 -3.45 12.03 -20.36
N GLY A 80 -4.67 11.61 -19.96
CA GLY A 80 -5.63 12.45 -19.26
C GLY A 80 -5.38 12.54 -17.75
N LEU A 81 -4.32 11.88 -17.23
CA LEU A 81 -3.92 11.90 -15.82
C LEU A 81 -5.06 11.55 -14.85
N VAL A 82 -5.97 10.65 -15.26
CA VAL A 82 -7.06 10.20 -14.40
C VAL A 82 -6.52 9.64 -13.08
N PRO A 83 -6.92 10.17 -11.91
CA PRO A 83 -6.49 9.66 -10.61
C PRO A 83 -7.24 8.37 -10.25
N TYR A 84 -6.96 7.30 -11.02
CA TYR A 84 -7.75 6.07 -11.00
C TYR A 84 -7.82 5.40 -9.63
N GLY A 85 -6.73 5.42 -8.85
CA GLY A 85 -6.71 4.89 -7.49
C GLY A 85 -7.74 5.55 -6.60
N ARG A 86 -7.77 6.89 -6.59
CA ARG A 86 -8.75 7.67 -5.84
C ARG A 86 -10.18 7.42 -6.32
N THR A 87 -10.43 7.44 -7.64
CA THR A 87 -11.77 7.17 -8.18
C THR A 87 -12.27 5.77 -7.83
N LEU A 88 -11.37 4.77 -7.85
CA LEU A 88 -11.69 3.41 -7.44
C LEU A 88 -12.06 3.31 -5.96
N GLU A 89 -11.26 3.92 -5.07
CA GLU A 89 -11.51 3.92 -3.63
C GLU A 89 -12.81 4.65 -3.28
N GLY A 90 -13.06 5.80 -3.90
CA GLY A 90 -14.30 6.55 -3.75
C GLY A 90 -15.51 5.75 -4.23
N THR A 91 -15.41 5.08 -5.37
CA THR A 91 -16.48 4.20 -5.87
C THR A 91 -16.74 3.02 -4.92
N ARG A 92 -15.69 2.44 -4.34
CA ARG A 92 -15.86 1.38 -3.34
C ARG A 92 -16.48 1.87 -2.04
N ALA A 93 -16.24 3.13 -1.66
CA ALA A 93 -16.92 3.77 -0.53
C ALA A 93 -18.43 3.90 -0.82
N GLU A 94 -18.81 4.32 -2.03
CA GLU A 94 -20.20 4.38 -2.48
C GLU A 94 -20.88 2.99 -2.45
N ILE A 95 -20.24 1.97 -2.99
CA ILE A 95 -20.71 0.58 -2.95
C ILE A 95 -20.92 0.11 -1.49
N THR A 96 -19.99 0.49 -0.62
CA THR A 96 -20.08 0.15 0.81
C THR A 96 -21.24 0.85 1.51
N ALA A 97 -21.55 2.09 1.12
CA ALA A 97 -22.63 2.87 1.70
C ALA A 97 -24.01 2.42 1.19
N GLN A 98 -24.12 2.09 -0.10
CA GLN A 98 -25.41 1.85 -0.75
C GLN A 98 -25.85 0.38 -0.73
N ILE A 99 -24.93 -0.59 -0.75
CA ILE A 99 -25.28 -2.01 -0.78
C ILE A 99 -25.37 -2.59 0.64
N PRO A 100 -26.53 -3.14 1.07
CA PRO A 100 -26.73 -3.68 2.41
C PRO A 100 -25.70 -4.75 2.78
N GLY A 101 -25.19 -4.69 4.00
CA GLY A 101 -24.22 -5.66 4.54
C GLY A 101 -22.75 -5.42 4.14
N ARG A 102 -22.48 -4.68 3.09
CA ARG A 102 -21.11 -4.34 2.65
C ARG A 102 -20.32 -3.54 3.69
N SER A 103 -20.97 -2.65 4.44
CA SER A 103 -20.33 -1.86 5.49
C SER A 103 -19.79 -2.72 6.64
N LYS A 104 -20.40 -3.86 6.94
CA LYS A 104 -20.00 -4.80 8.01
C LYS A 104 -18.94 -5.80 7.54
N ARG A 105 -18.95 -6.13 6.25
CA ARG A 105 -18.00 -7.07 5.66
C ARG A 105 -16.56 -6.56 5.90
N ASN A 106 -15.68 -7.43 6.33
CA ASN A 106 -14.27 -7.16 6.63
C ASN A 106 -14.01 -6.08 7.71
N ARG A 107 -15.02 -5.33 8.16
CA ARG A 107 -14.82 -4.16 9.04
C ARG A 107 -14.13 -4.51 10.35
N LEU A 108 -14.51 -5.62 10.99
CA LEU A 108 -13.88 -6.06 12.24
C LEU A 108 -12.40 -6.41 12.03
N MET A 109 -12.09 -7.13 10.96
CA MET A 109 -10.71 -7.49 10.59
C MET A 109 -9.88 -6.23 10.30
N LEU A 110 -10.39 -5.31 9.48
CA LEU A 110 -9.70 -4.06 9.16
C LEU A 110 -9.49 -3.19 10.40
N ARG A 111 -10.50 -3.10 11.27
CA ARG A 111 -10.38 -2.36 12.53
C ARG A 111 -9.32 -2.96 13.46
N SER A 112 -9.16 -4.29 13.45
CA SER A 112 -8.15 -4.98 14.25
C SER A 112 -6.72 -4.62 13.85
N LEU A 113 -6.48 -4.22 12.59
CA LEU A 113 -5.17 -3.76 12.11
C LEU A 113 -4.69 -2.48 12.80
N GLY A 114 -5.61 -1.67 13.32
CA GLY A 114 -5.28 -0.48 14.10
C GLY A 114 -4.98 -0.76 15.58
N SER A 115 -5.19 -1.99 16.06
CA SER A 115 -4.96 -2.39 17.45
C SER A 115 -3.72 -3.26 17.58
N ARG A 116 -2.65 -2.73 18.16
CA ARG A 116 -1.40 -3.48 18.40
C ARG A 116 -1.60 -4.71 19.25
N VAL A 117 -2.45 -4.60 20.27
CA VAL A 117 -2.73 -5.73 21.19
C VAL A 117 -3.37 -6.87 20.40
N VAL A 118 -4.39 -6.57 19.60
CA VAL A 118 -5.08 -7.58 18.78
C VAL A 118 -4.13 -8.17 17.74
N MET A 119 -3.33 -7.34 17.05
CA MET A 119 -2.32 -7.80 16.10
C MET A 119 -1.29 -8.72 16.76
N ARG A 120 -0.79 -8.34 17.95
CA ARG A 120 0.20 -9.15 18.69
C ARG A 120 -0.38 -10.48 19.17
N LEU A 121 -1.58 -10.48 19.73
CA LEU A 121 -2.25 -11.70 20.17
C LEU A 121 -2.59 -12.60 18.98
N GLY A 122 -3.12 -12.03 17.90
CA GLY A 122 -3.39 -12.75 16.64
C GLY A 122 -2.11 -13.35 16.04
N GLY A 123 -1.01 -12.60 16.07
CA GLY A 123 0.31 -13.09 15.63
C GLY A 123 0.85 -14.24 16.47
N ILE A 124 0.72 -14.17 17.79
CA ILE A 124 1.11 -15.26 18.69
C ILE A 124 0.25 -16.50 18.41
N GLY A 125 -1.09 -16.31 18.32
CA GLY A 125 -2.02 -17.40 18.03
C GLY A 125 -1.73 -18.07 16.67
N LEU A 126 -1.45 -17.28 15.64
CA LEU A 126 -1.08 -17.81 14.32
C LEU A 126 0.25 -18.56 14.38
N ALA A 127 1.27 -18.04 15.07
CA ALA A 127 2.56 -18.71 15.24
C ALA A 127 2.42 -20.06 15.96
N LEU A 128 1.59 -20.11 17.01
CA LEU A 128 1.26 -21.37 17.70
C LEU A 128 0.54 -22.34 16.78
N ALA A 129 -0.48 -21.90 16.06
CA ALA A 129 -1.21 -22.72 15.10
C ALA A 129 -0.30 -23.27 13.98
N GLN A 130 0.69 -22.48 13.53
CA GLN A 130 1.68 -22.91 12.55
C GLN A 130 2.64 -23.97 13.13
N SER A 131 3.13 -23.77 14.36
CA SER A 131 4.01 -24.74 15.04
C SER A 131 3.32 -26.07 15.31
N MET A 132 2.03 -26.02 15.63
CA MET A 132 1.17 -27.19 15.84
C MET A 132 0.60 -27.79 14.53
N ARG A 133 0.97 -27.23 13.36
CA ARG A 133 0.47 -27.62 12.02
C ARG A 133 -1.06 -27.52 11.85
N LEU A 134 -1.74 -26.76 12.71
CA LEU A 134 -3.20 -26.60 12.69
C LEU A 134 -3.68 -25.71 11.53
N THR A 135 -2.80 -24.93 10.90
CA THR A 135 -3.14 -24.07 9.76
C THR A 135 -3.66 -24.85 8.55
N GLY A 136 -3.41 -26.16 8.48
CA GLY A 136 -4.01 -27.05 7.48
C GLY A 136 -5.53 -27.18 7.58
N LEU A 137 -6.10 -26.96 8.78
CA LEU A 137 -7.55 -27.00 9.04
C LEU A 137 -8.26 -25.70 8.67
N ALA A 138 -7.52 -24.62 8.42
CA ALA A 138 -8.11 -23.35 8.02
C ALA A 138 -8.73 -23.42 6.62
N PRO A 139 -9.82 -22.67 6.34
CA PRO A 139 -10.39 -22.56 4.99
C PRO A 139 -9.31 -22.19 3.96
N ALA A 140 -9.44 -22.69 2.72
CA ALA A 140 -8.43 -22.57 1.67
C ALA A 140 -7.96 -21.12 1.42
N ARG A 141 -8.89 -20.15 1.49
CA ARG A 141 -8.61 -18.72 1.34
C ARG A 141 -7.61 -18.20 2.39
N TYR A 142 -7.73 -18.61 3.65
CA TYR A 142 -6.82 -18.18 4.72
C TYR A 142 -5.48 -18.94 4.71
N ARG A 143 -5.46 -20.18 4.22
CA ARG A 143 -4.21 -20.96 4.12
C ARG A 143 -3.16 -20.29 3.23
N ARG A 144 -3.58 -19.62 2.15
CA ARG A 144 -2.65 -18.88 1.26
C ARG A 144 -1.98 -17.72 1.99
N VAL A 145 -2.76 -16.92 2.73
CA VAL A 145 -2.24 -15.78 3.50
C VAL A 145 -1.33 -16.25 4.63
N THR A 146 -1.75 -17.24 5.41
CA THR A 146 -0.98 -17.73 6.56
C THR A 146 0.34 -18.39 6.18
N ARG A 147 0.45 -18.97 4.98
CA ARG A 147 1.72 -19.52 4.48
C ARG A 147 2.79 -18.47 4.25
N GLY A 148 2.42 -17.26 3.85
CA GLY A 148 3.33 -16.13 3.66
C GLY A 148 3.83 -15.51 4.98
N LEU A 149 3.08 -15.66 6.06
CA LEU A 149 3.37 -15.08 7.38
C LEU A 149 4.12 -16.12 8.25
N ARG A 150 5.44 -16.22 8.07
CA ARG A 150 6.25 -17.20 8.79
C ARG A 150 6.60 -16.73 10.21
N PRO A 151 6.53 -17.61 11.25
CA PRO A 151 6.87 -17.24 12.63
C PRO A 151 8.29 -16.70 12.80
N LEU A 152 9.23 -17.18 11.96
CA LEU A 152 10.63 -16.74 11.99
C LEU A 152 10.82 -15.26 11.63
N ALA A 153 9.94 -14.70 10.82
CA ALA A 153 9.97 -13.29 10.44
C ALA A 153 9.60 -12.35 11.62
N ARG A 154 9.01 -12.88 12.70
CA ARG A 154 8.68 -12.14 13.94
C ARG A 154 9.86 -12.00 14.90
N ARG A 155 11.03 -12.54 14.57
CA ARG A 155 12.23 -12.43 15.42
C ARG A 155 12.70 -10.98 15.50
N GLY A 156 13.20 -10.62 16.69
CA GLY A 156 13.71 -9.28 16.96
C GLY A 156 12.67 -8.36 17.59
N ARG A 157 13.18 -7.23 18.06
CA ARG A 157 12.36 -6.17 18.67
C ARG A 157 11.90 -5.20 17.58
N SER A 158 10.64 -4.77 17.65
CA SER A 158 10.13 -3.64 16.87
C SER A 158 10.89 -2.36 17.23
N PRO A 159 11.17 -1.46 16.28
CA PRO A 159 11.71 -0.12 16.61
C PRO A 159 10.65 0.82 17.21
N LEU A 160 9.41 0.39 17.31
CA LEU A 160 8.33 1.21 17.83
C LEU A 160 8.62 1.76 19.23
N GLY A 161 8.49 3.08 19.40
CA GLY A 161 8.87 3.81 20.59
C GLY A 161 10.35 4.17 20.67
N ASP A 162 11.17 3.71 19.73
CA ASP A 162 12.59 4.08 19.70
C ASP A 162 12.78 5.47 19.07
N VAL A 163 13.81 6.16 19.58
CA VAL A 163 14.36 7.41 19.02
C VAL A 163 15.87 7.26 19.00
N GLY A 164 16.51 7.63 17.91
CA GLY A 164 17.97 7.53 17.81
C GLY A 164 18.53 8.23 16.58
N GLY A 165 19.86 8.36 16.57
CA GLY A 165 20.62 9.02 15.51
C GLY A 165 20.88 10.50 15.75
N PRO A 166 21.81 11.08 14.99
CA PRO A 166 22.03 12.52 14.97
C PRO A 166 20.90 13.23 14.22
N ALA A 167 20.88 14.55 14.26
CA ALA A 167 19.90 15.35 13.52
C ALA A 167 20.51 16.08 12.31
N ASP A 168 21.71 15.68 11.89
CA ASP A 168 22.50 16.38 10.87
C ASP A 168 21.81 16.45 9.51
N ALA A 169 20.96 15.42 9.21
CA ALA A 169 20.20 15.32 7.99
C ALA A 169 18.69 15.52 8.19
N GLY A 170 18.28 16.08 9.35
CA GLY A 170 16.88 16.32 9.70
C GLY A 170 16.20 15.17 10.44
N THR A 171 14.90 15.31 10.66
CA THR A 171 14.07 14.40 11.47
C THR A 171 13.26 13.47 10.60
N VAL A 172 13.22 12.17 10.96
CA VAL A 172 12.46 11.14 10.22
C VAL A 172 11.52 10.38 11.14
N GLY A 173 10.25 10.39 10.80
CA GLY A 173 9.25 9.51 11.36
C GLY A 173 9.21 8.16 10.62
N LEU A 174 9.47 7.04 11.30
CA LEU A 174 9.36 5.72 10.70
C LEU A 174 7.98 5.12 10.97
N LEU A 175 7.17 4.93 9.92
CA LEU A 175 5.94 4.16 10.02
C LEU A 175 6.26 2.67 10.05
N THR A 176 6.10 2.04 11.21
CA THR A 176 6.32 0.59 11.38
C THR A 176 5.19 -0.25 10.80
N GLY A 177 4.00 0.36 10.66
CA GLY A 177 2.81 -0.29 10.10
C GLY A 177 2.15 -1.31 11.05
N CYS A 178 1.20 -2.07 10.52
CA CYS A 178 0.46 -3.09 11.28
C CYS A 178 1.03 -4.50 11.09
N ILE A 179 0.83 -5.09 9.90
CA ILE A 179 1.37 -6.41 9.54
C ILE A 179 2.90 -6.37 9.48
N GLN A 180 3.45 -5.29 8.95
CA GLN A 180 4.89 -5.09 8.83
C GLN A 180 5.58 -5.12 10.21
N ASP A 181 5.01 -4.45 11.22
CA ASP A 181 5.57 -4.46 12.57
C ASP A 181 5.43 -5.81 13.28
N GLU A 182 4.41 -6.60 12.96
CA GLU A 182 4.20 -7.88 13.62
C GLU A 182 5.02 -9.01 12.99
N TRP A 183 5.12 -9.07 11.64
CA TRP A 183 5.78 -10.18 10.93
C TRP A 183 7.12 -9.84 10.30
N PHE A 184 7.43 -8.56 10.10
CA PHE A 184 8.65 -8.11 9.40
C PHE A 184 9.49 -7.14 10.23
N ARG A 185 9.52 -7.32 11.56
CA ARG A 185 10.30 -6.50 12.51
C ARG A 185 11.77 -6.29 12.11
N PRO A 186 12.48 -7.32 11.61
CA PRO A 186 13.86 -7.13 11.16
C PRO A 186 14.00 -6.09 10.04
N VAL A 187 13.00 -5.99 9.14
CA VAL A 187 12.99 -4.99 8.06
C VAL A 187 12.83 -3.59 8.64
N ASN A 188 11.85 -3.38 9.53
CA ASN A 188 11.68 -2.08 10.21
C ASN A 188 12.92 -1.69 11.01
N ARG A 189 13.54 -2.66 11.69
CA ARG A 189 14.78 -2.42 12.46
C ARG A 189 15.96 -2.06 11.55
N ALA A 190 16.08 -2.71 10.39
CA ALA A 190 17.11 -2.40 9.41
C ALA A 190 16.90 -0.99 8.83
N ALA A 191 15.65 -0.65 8.49
CA ALA A 191 15.30 0.68 8.01
C ALA A 191 15.65 1.77 9.04
N PHE A 192 15.29 1.56 10.31
CA PHE A 192 15.62 2.48 11.40
C PHE A 192 17.13 2.74 11.46
N ARG A 193 17.94 1.67 11.51
CA ARG A 193 19.42 1.77 11.56
C ARG A 193 20.04 2.41 10.32
N LEU A 194 19.48 2.18 9.14
CA LEU A 194 19.99 2.79 7.91
C LEU A 194 19.75 4.30 7.92
N LEU A 195 18.58 4.73 8.36
CA LEU A 195 18.23 6.14 8.47
C LEU A 195 19.08 6.85 9.54
N GLU A 196 19.32 6.20 10.71
CA GLU A 196 20.27 6.71 11.71
C GLU A 196 21.68 6.90 11.13
N ARG A 197 22.19 5.88 10.43
CA ARG A 197 23.51 5.94 9.79
C ARG A 197 23.59 6.98 8.68
N ALA A 198 22.47 7.29 8.04
CA ALA A 198 22.36 8.35 7.06
C ALA A 198 22.34 9.76 7.67
N GLY A 199 22.46 9.88 9.00
CA GLY A 199 22.55 11.17 9.69
C GLY A 199 21.21 11.73 10.15
N HIS A 200 20.12 10.97 10.10
CA HIS A 200 18.82 11.43 10.55
C HIS A 200 18.56 11.14 12.03
N LEU A 201 17.86 12.06 12.69
CA LEU A 201 17.19 11.76 13.95
C LEU A 201 15.91 10.99 13.64
N VAL A 202 15.93 9.69 13.90
CA VAL A 202 14.83 8.78 13.56
C VAL A 202 13.95 8.52 14.78
N SER A 203 12.64 8.62 14.61
CA SER A 203 11.68 8.21 15.63
C SER A 203 10.61 7.29 15.03
N ALA A 204 10.24 6.28 15.76
CA ALA A 204 9.06 5.45 15.46
C ALA A 204 7.97 5.70 16.52
N PRO A 205 7.14 6.74 16.39
CA PRO A 205 6.23 7.18 17.44
C PRO A 205 5.27 6.07 17.90
N GLU A 206 5.07 5.91 19.21
CA GLU A 206 4.12 4.92 19.75
C GLU A 206 2.67 5.22 19.38
N ARG A 207 2.33 6.47 19.08
CA ARG A 207 0.96 6.89 18.74
C ARG A 207 0.53 6.50 17.33
N GLN A 208 1.47 6.10 16.45
CA GLN A 208 1.15 5.65 15.11
C GLN A 208 0.24 4.41 15.09
N THR A 209 -0.45 4.19 13.99
CA THR A 209 -1.35 3.04 13.80
C THR A 209 -1.19 2.44 12.39
N CYS A 210 -2.13 1.60 11.95
CA CYS A 210 -2.21 1.15 10.55
C CYS A 210 -2.24 2.35 9.60
N CYS A 211 -1.59 2.25 8.43
CA CYS A 211 -1.66 3.32 7.43
C CYS A 211 -3.06 3.56 6.86
N GLY A 212 -3.97 2.61 6.96
CA GLY A 212 -5.34 2.75 6.44
C GLY A 212 -5.55 2.26 5.01
N ALA A 213 -4.49 1.99 4.25
CA ALA A 213 -4.59 1.61 2.83
C ALA A 213 -5.57 0.46 2.57
N LEU A 214 -5.54 -0.61 3.37
CA LEU A 214 -6.46 -1.74 3.20
C LEU A 214 -7.92 -1.36 3.47
N ALA A 215 -8.16 -0.42 4.39
CA ALA A 215 -9.51 0.08 4.65
C ALA A 215 -10.01 0.94 3.49
N ALA A 216 -9.18 1.83 2.95
CA ALA A 216 -9.50 2.63 1.77
C ALA A 216 -9.79 1.74 0.56
N HIS A 217 -8.92 0.75 0.29
CA HIS A 217 -9.10 -0.19 -0.82
C HIS A 217 -10.34 -1.08 -0.70
N ASP A 218 -10.87 -1.31 0.52
CA ASP A 218 -12.13 -2.05 0.76
C ASP A 218 -13.36 -1.12 0.87
N GLY A 219 -13.18 0.19 0.58
CA GLY A 219 -14.25 1.18 0.63
C GLY A 219 -14.73 1.53 2.05
N LYS A 220 -13.90 1.31 3.07
CA LYS A 220 -14.17 1.73 4.46
C LYS A 220 -13.51 3.09 4.72
N ALA A 221 -13.97 4.11 4.02
CA ALA A 221 -13.37 5.44 4.02
C ALA A 221 -13.29 6.04 5.43
N ASP A 222 -14.35 5.93 6.23
CA ASP A 222 -14.39 6.37 7.61
C ASP A 222 -13.29 5.74 8.51
N LEU A 223 -13.01 4.46 8.29
CA LEU A 223 -11.96 3.76 9.03
C LEU A 223 -10.56 4.15 8.53
N ALA A 224 -10.41 4.33 7.21
CA ALA A 224 -9.16 4.81 6.62
C ALA A 224 -8.82 6.22 7.12
N GLU A 225 -9.79 7.13 7.15
CA GLU A 225 -9.64 8.49 7.68
C GLU A 225 -9.31 8.52 9.18
N ALA A 226 -9.94 7.64 9.97
CA ALA A 226 -9.60 7.53 11.39
C ALA A 226 -8.14 7.08 11.63
N PHE A 227 -7.60 6.22 10.76
CA PHE A 227 -6.19 5.84 10.81
C PHE A 227 -5.28 6.96 10.30
N MET A 228 -5.67 7.62 9.21
CA MET A 228 -4.97 8.78 8.65
C MET A 228 -4.81 9.88 9.69
N GLY A 229 -5.90 10.31 10.35
CA GLY A 229 -5.87 11.36 11.36
C GLY A 229 -4.89 11.06 12.50
N ARG A 230 -4.93 9.82 13.06
CA ARG A 230 -3.99 9.42 14.11
C ARG A 230 -2.54 9.44 13.65
N ASN A 231 -2.26 9.02 12.42
CA ASN A 231 -0.91 9.05 11.88
C ASN A 231 -0.48 10.49 11.54
N ALA A 232 -1.38 11.34 11.04
CA ALA A 232 -1.09 12.74 10.82
C ALA A 232 -0.70 13.44 12.13
N ASP A 233 -1.42 13.17 13.22
CA ASP A 233 -1.09 13.67 14.57
C ASP A 233 0.26 13.12 15.08
N ALA A 234 0.59 11.85 14.75
CA ALA A 234 1.81 11.22 15.22
C ALA A 234 3.06 11.69 14.46
N PHE A 235 2.89 12.09 13.19
CA PHE A 235 3.99 12.38 12.28
C PHE A 235 4.10 13.83 11.81
N GLY A 236 3.14 14.70 12.13
CA GLY A 236 3.09 16.08 11.63
C GLY A 236 4.24 17.00 12.07
N GLY A 237 5.11 16.56 12.99
CA GLY A 237 6.29 17.32 13.45
C GLY A 237 7.63 16.88 12.82
N PHE A 238 7.61 15.92 11.88
CA PHE A 238 8.81 15.43 11.22
C PHE A 238 9.01 16.10 9.85
N ASP A 239 10.29 16.22 9.43
CA ASP A 239 10.60 16.70 8.08
C ASP A 239 10.20 15.66 7.03
N MET A 240 10.39 14.37 7.36
CA MET A 240 10.14 13.24 6.48
C MET A 240 9.42 12.10 7.22
N VAL A 241 8.54 11.39 6.53
CA VAL A 241 7.95 10.13 7.01
C VAL A 241 8.28 9.02 6.03
N VAL A 242 8.85 7.93 6.56
CA VAL A 242 9.31 6.79 5.77
C VAL A 242 8.51 5.55 6.14
N ALA A 243 8.13 4.77 5.13
CA ALA A 243 7.52 3.45 5.32
C ALA A 243 8.29 2.36 4.55
N THR A 244 8.29 1.14 5.10
CA THR A 244 8.99 -0.02 4.51
C THR A 244 8.07 -0.91 3.65
N ALA A 245 6.81 -0.55 3.51
CA ALA A 245 5.83 -1.26 2.71
C ALA A 245 5.22 -0.33 1.66
N ALA A 246 5.36 -0.69 0.38
CA ALA A 246 4.97 0.15 -0.76
C ALA A 246 3.51 0.61 -0.75
N GLY A 247 2.57 -0.24 -0.29
CA GLY A 247 1.17 0.16 -0.14
C GLY A 247 0.96 1.18 0.99
N CYS A 248 1.81 1.14 2.03
CA CYS A 248 1.76 2.14 3.11
C CYS A 248 2.36 3.47 2.66
N SER A 249 3.54 3.47 2.00
CA SER A 249 4.17 4.69 1.52
C SER A 249 3.32 5.40 0.45
N ALA A 250 2.71 4.64 -0.46
CA ALA A 250 1.79 5.19 -1.44
C ALA A 250 0.58 5.87 -0.78
N HIS A 251 -0.03 5.22 0.22
CA HIS A 251 -1.20 5.79 0.90
C HIS A 251 -0.86 6.98 1.80
N LEU A 252 0.34 6.99 2.43
CA LEU A 252 0.85 8.15 3.17
C LEU A 252 1.00 9.40 2.27
N ALA A 253 1.39 9.21 1.01
CA ALA A 253 1.51 10.31 0.05
C ALA A 253 0.16 10.99 -0.25
N ASP A 254 -0.92 10.22 -0.11
CA ASP A 254 -2.31 10.68 -0.34
C ASP A 254 -2.97 11.24 0.95
N TYR A 255 -2.27 11.29 2.10
CA TYR A 255 -2.81 11.78 3.36
C TYR A 255 -3.18 13.27 3.29
N ARG A 256 -4.29 13.60 3.94
CA ARG A 256 -4.66 14.99 4.26
C ARG A 256 -3.97 15.38 5.57
N TRP A 257 -2.86 16.08 5.46
CA TRP A 257 -2.12 16.57 6.61
C TRP A 257 -2.75 17.85 7.16
N THR A 258 -2.84 17.96 8.48
CA THR A 258 -3.25 19.19 9.17
C THR A 258 -1.99 19.94 9.61
N GLY A 259 -1.73 21.12 9.04
CA GLY A 259 -0.51 21.88 9.32
C GLY A 259 0.67 21.50 8.44
N HIS A 260 1.85 21.25 9.06
CA HIS A 260 3.05 20.84 8.33
C HIS A 260 2.84 19.49 7.63
N ARG A 261 3.13 19.43 6.33
CA ARG A 261 3.11 18.20 5.54
C ARG A 261 4.54 17.66 5.42
N PRO A 262 4.88 16.56 6.10
CA PRO A 262 6.19 15.93 5.94
C PRO A 262 6.35 15.36 4.53
N GLU A 263 7.58 15.28 4.04
CA GLU A 263 7.87 14.50 2.83
C GLU A 263 7.61 13.02 3.12
N THR A 264 6.81 12.34 2.29
CA THR A 264 6.47 10.92 2.50
C THR A 264 7.17 10.04 1.48
N LEU A 265 7.98 9.10 1.95
CA LEU A 265 8.84 8.29 1.08
C LEU A 265 8.72 6.78 1.37
N ASP A 266 8.95 5.99 0.33
CA ASP A 266 9.37 4.61 0.50
C ASP A 266 10.81 4.55 1.00
N ILE A 267 11.14 3.56 1.84
CA ILE A 267 12.49 3.38 2.40
C ILE A 267 13.57 3.30 1.30
N THR A 268 13.26 2.73 0.15
CA THR A 268 14.22 2.58 -0.95
C THR A 268 14.62 3.94 -1.53
N VAL A 269 13.71 4.90 -1.57
CA VAL A 269 13.99 6.28 -2.01
C VAL A 269 14.89 7.00 -0.99
N ALA A 270 14.55 6.92 0.29
CA ALA A 270 15.33 7.56 1.35
C ALA A 270 16.77 7.00 1.41
N VAL A 271 16.92 5.67 1.26
CA VAL A 271 18.24 5.02 1.26
C VAL A 271 19.01 5.33 -0.02
N ALA A 272 18.38 5.37 -1.19
CA ALA A 272 19.04 5.73 -2.45
C ALA A 272 19.61 7.14 -2.39
N ARG A 273 18.83 8.12 -1.92
CA ARG A 273 19.29 9.50 -1.69
C ARG A 273 20.47 9.56 -0.74
N ALA A 274 20.42 8.82 0.37
CA ALA A 274 21.53 8.81 1.34
C ALA A 274 22.83 8.20 0.76
N ILE A 275 22.71 7.26 -0.18
CA ILE A 275 23.85 6.68 -0.90
C ILE A 275 24.41 7.69 -1.92
N GLU A 276 23.53 8.38 -2.66
CA GLU A 276 23.92 9.41 -3.63
C GLU A 276 24.63 10.58 -2.95
N ASP A 277 24.14 11.00 -1.77
CA ASP A 277 24.74 12.05 -0.95
C ASP A 277 26.05 11.60 -0.24
N GLY A 278 26.48 10.36 -0.41
CA GLY A 278 27.68 9.80 0.25
C GLY A 278 27.52 9.55 1.76
N ARG A 279 26.30 9.63 2.30
CA ARG A 279 26.01 9.39 3.72
C ARG A 279 25.95 7.91 4.07
N LEU A 280 25.67 7.04 3.09
CA LEU A 280 25.74 5.60 3.24
C LEU A 280 26.78 5.02 2.30
N PRO A 281 27.63 4.06 2.78
CA PRO A 281 28.68 3.45 1.98
C PRO A 281 28.10 2.51 0.91
N ARG A 282 28.88 2.27 -0.15
CA ARG A 282 28.65 1.21 -1.12
C ARG A 282 29.46 -0.02 -0.71
N ALA A 283 28.93 -1.21 -1.03
CA ALA A 283 29.67 -2.46 -0.81
C ALA A 283 30.90 -2.53 -1.73
N GLU A 284 32.03 -2.93 -1.18
CA GLU A 284 33.27 -3.13 -1.93
C GLU A 284 33.30 -4.49 -2.67
N GLN A 285 32.54 -5.45 -2.17
CA GLN A 285 32.52 -6.83 -2.71
C GLN A 285 31.19 -7.19 -3.32
N SER A 286 31.24 -7.95 -4.42
CA SER A 286 30.05 -8.55 -5.04
C SER A 286 29.41 -9.58 -4.11
N ARG A 287 28.08 -9.56 -4.04
CA ARG A 287 27.26 -10.54 -3.31
C ARG A 287 26.50 -11.49 -4.23
N GLY A 288 26.80 -11.45 -5.54
CA GLY A 288 26.13 -12.26 -6.54
C GLY A 288 24.85 -11.64 -7.04
N GLN A 289 23.99 -12.45 -7.66
CA GLN A 289 22.77 -12.01 -8.32
C GLN A 289 21.56 -12.02 -7.39
N ILE A 290 20.65 -11.06 -7.60
CA ILE A 290 19.37 -10.98 -6.90
C ILE A 290 18.24 -10.66 -7.90
N ALA A 291 17.17 -11.45 -7.87
CA ALA A 291 15.99 -11.20 -8.67
C ALA A 291 15.11 -10.12 -8.01
N ILE A 292 14.60 -9.20 -8.81
CA ILE A 292 13.71 -8.14 -8.34
C ILE A 292 12.34 -8.23 -9.01
N GLN A 293 11.29 -8.01 -8.19
CA GLN A 293 9.92 -7.73 -8.65
C GLN A 293 9.39 -6.52 -7.90
N ASP A 294 9.00 -5.49 -8.63
CA ASP A 294 8.49 -4.26 -8.02
C ASP A 294 7.07 -4.46 -7.48
N PRO A 295 6.79 -4.02 -6.26
CA PRO A 295 5.42 -3.89 -5.79
C PRO A 295 4.64 -2.88 -6.64
N CYS A 296 3.39 -3.22 -7.01
CA CYS A 296 2.58 -2.37 -7.89
C CYS A 296 2.46 -0.91 -7.41
N HIS A 297 2.26 -0.70 -6.11
CA HIS A 297 2.15 0.64 -5.53
C HIS A 297 3.48 1.40 -5.49
N LEU A 298 4.62 0.72 -5.49
CA LEU A 298 5.91 1.37 -5.64
C LEU A 298 6.11 1.82 -7.09
N ARG A 299 5.99 0.87 -8.02
CA ARG A 299 6.23 1.10 -9.44
C ARG A 299 5.24 2.06 -10.10
N HIS A 300 3.94 1.85 -9.85
CA HIS A 300 2.89 2.55 -10.60
C HIS A 300 2.34 3.77 -9.87
N ALA A 301 2.05 3.66 -8.56
CA ALA A 301 1.50 4.76 -7.79
C ALA A 301 2.57 5.81 -7.44
N GLN A 302 3.74 5.36 -7.00
CA GLN A 302 4.84 6.24 -6.60
C GLN A 302 5.86 6.50 -7.73
N ARG A 303 5.81 5.72 -8.83
CA ARG A 303 6.76 5.78 -9.96
C ARG A 303 8.22 5.53 -9.55
N VAL A 304 8.42 4.80 -8.47
CA VAL A 304 9.73 4.42 -7.92
C VAL A 304 10.15 3.09 -8.56
N VAL A 305 11.19 3.13 -9.38
CA VAL A 305 11.71 1.97 -10.13
C VAL A 305 13.23 1.91 -10.06
N ALA A 306 13.91 3.03 -10.21
CA ALA A 306 15.37 3.09 -10.24
C ALA A 306 15.98 2.90 -8.85
N GLU A 307 15.37 3.46 -7.82
CA GLU A 307 15.90 3.53 -6.46
C GLU A 307 16.09 2.14 -5.82
N PRO A 308 15.15 1.18 -5.91
CA PRO A 308 15.39 -0.17 -5.41
C PRO A 308 16.59 -0.84 -6.06
N ARG A 309 16.79 -0.62 -7.36
CA ARG A 309 17.92 -1.14 -8.12
C ARG A 309 19.23 -0.50 -7.69
N ALA A 310 19.23 0.83 -7.54
CA ALA A 310 20.39 1.57 -7.06
C ALA A 310 20.82 1.12 -5.65
N VAL A 311 19.87 0.91 -4.74
CA VAL A 311 20.12 0.38 -3.39
C VAL A 311 20.70 -1.03 -3.45
N LEU A 312 20.16 -1.92 -4.26
CA LEU A 312 20.67 -3.29 -4.40
C LEU A 312 22.06 -3.32 -5.03
N ALA A 313 22.31 -2.51 -6.06
CA ALA A 313 23.62 -2.37 -6.68
C ALA A 313 24.65 -1.81 -5.68
N ALA A 314 24.27 -0.79 -4.91
CA ALA A 314 25.12 -0.24 -3.85
C ALA A 314 25.41 -1.25 -2.72
N ALA A 315 24.49 -2.17 -2.47
CA ALA A 315 24.70 -3.29 -1.55
C ALA A 315 25.55 -4.44 -2.13
N GLY A 316 26.04 -4.33 -3.37
CA GLY A 316 26.93 -5.28 -4.02
C GLY A 316 26.21 -6.40 -4.81
N TYR A 317 24.90 -6.25 -5.09
CA TYR A 317 24.15 -7.22 -5.88
C TYR A 317 24.07 -6.82 -7.34
N GLU A 318 24.17 -7.81 -8.23
CA GLU A 318 23.76 -7.71 -9.62
C GLU A 318 22.25 -7.97 -9.72
N VAL A 319 21.49 -6.99 -10.22
CA VAL A 319 20.03 -7.07 -10.25
C VAL A 319 19.57 -7.79 -11.53
N VAL A 320 18.75 -8.83 -11.37
CA VAL A 320 18.12 -9.57 -12.45
C VAL A 320 16.63 -9.26 -12.48
N GLU A 321 16.14 -8.75 -13.61
CA GLU A 321 14.73 -8.43 -13.83
C GLU A 321 13.95 -9.71 -14.14
N ILE A 322 13.02 -10.09 -13.25
CA ILE A 322 12.14 -11.25 -13.51
C ILE A 322 10.84 -10.86 -14.20
N ASP A 323 10.48 -9.58 -14.16
CA ASP A 323 9.29 -9.03 -14.82
C ASP A 323 9.54 -7.59 -15.27
N PRO A 324 10.28 -7.37 -16.38
CA PRO A 324 10.56 -6.02 -16.88
C PRO A 324 9.30 -5.27 -17.31
N ALA A 325 8.22 -5.98 -17.66
CA ALA A 325 6.93 -5.37 -18.02
C ALA A 325 6.12 -4.91 -16.79
N GLY A 326 6.53 -5.28 -15.57
CA GLY A 326 5.86 -4.88 -14.33
C GLY A 326 4.46 -5.47 -14.18
N MET A 327 4.27 -6.74 -14.54
CA MET A 327 2.97 -7.40 -14.40
C MET A 327 2.58 -7.55 -12.93
N CYS A 328 1.29 -7.45 -12.67
CA CYS A 328 0.73 -7.64 -11.34
C CYS A 328 0.93 -9.08 -10.85
N CYS A 329 1.45 -9.26 -9.64
CA CYS A 329 1.60 -10.57 -9.00
C CYS A 329 0.27 -11.20 -8.54
N GLY A 330 -0.86 -10.48 -8.66
CA GLY A 330 -2.20 -10.94 -8.26
C GLY A 330 -2.47 -10.90 -6.75
N ALA A 331 -1.55 -10.44 -5.92
CA ALA A 331 -1.74 -10.44 -4.46
C ALA A 331 -2.82 -9.44 -3.98
N ALA A 332 -2.86 -8.24 -4.52
CA ALA A 332 -3.90 -7.20 -4.40
C ALA A 332 -4.61 -7.07 -3.02
N GLY A 333 -3.87 -7.11 -1.92
CA GLY A 333 -4.42 -6.90 -0.58
C GLY A 333 -5.55 -7.88 -0.22
N LEU A 334 -6.77 -7.38 -0.01
CA LEU A 334 -7.94 -8.19 0.34
C LEU A 334 -8.54 -9.00 -0.83
N TYR A 335 -8.10 -8.75 -2.06
CA TYR A 335 -8.61 -9.44 -3.25
C TYR A 335 -8.41 -10.96 -3.19
N THR A 336 -7.37 -11.41 -2.50
CA THR A 336 -7.04 -12.85 -2.36
C THR A 336 -7.74 -13.53 -1.20
N ILE A 337 -8.51 -12.81 -0.39
CA ILE A 337 -9.28 -13.29 0.75
C ILE A 337 -10.78 -13.31 0.40
#